data_6902126ea1859fbc503ebaca47631de7
#
_entry.id   6902126ea1859fbc503ebaca47631de7
#
_cell.length_a   1.000
_cell.length_b   1.000
_cell.length_c   1.000
_cell.angle_alpha   90.00
_cell.angle_beta   90.00
_cell.angle_gamma   90.00
#
_symmetry.space_group_name_H-M   'P 1'
#
loop_
_entity.id
_entity.type
_entity.pdbx_description
1 polymer ?
#
loop_
_entity_poly.entity_id
_entity_poly.type
_entity_poly.pdbx_seq_one_letter_code
_entity_poly.pdbx_strand_id
1 'polypeptide(L)'
;MLETSVYGLPQGSVFTALGSDNTFQAAPAILQQKAGYSSAVFHGNVGSFWNRDNVYKNMGYQNFFDASYFNTTGDRSEQYGLKDKLLFHDSVKYLEQLQQPFYAKFITVTNHFPFPLDSEDTDFPLPTTDDKAVNNYFGTAHYLDQALQEFFAYLKASGLYDNSMIVLYGDHYGLSNSDNLSLAELLGKSSDTWNDYDNAQLQ
;
A
#
# COMPACT_ATOMS: atom_id res chain seq x y z
N MET A 1 -2.43 -2.54 11.06
CA MET A 1 -1.20 -2.12 10.36
C MET A 1 -0.07 -3.04 10.73
N LEU A 2 0.68 -3.52 9.73
CA LEU A 2 1.71 -4.52 9.96
C LEU A 2 2.78 -4.03 10.95
N GLU A 3 3.20 -2.77 10.83
CA GLU A 3 4.19 -2.17 11.72
C GLU A 3 3.74 -2.11 13.19
N THR A 4 2.49 -1.73 13.43
CA THR A 4 1.95 -1.69 14.79
C THR A 4 1.71 -3.08 15.36
N SER A 5 1.33 -4.05 14.54
CA SER A 5 1.19 -5.44 14.97
C SER A 5 2.55 -6.08 15.32
N VAL A 6 3.60 -5.74 14.59
CA VAL A 6 4.97 -6.18 14.89
C VAL A 6 5.44 -5.69 16.26
N TYR A 7 5.01 -4.50 16.68
CA TYR A 7 5.39 -3.96 17.99
C TYR A 7 4.39 -4.26 19.10
N GLY A 8 3.22 -4.82 18.79
CA GLY A 8 2.15 -5.00 19.76
C GLY A 8 1.65 -3.68 20.36
N LEU A 9 1.87 -2.56 19.69
CA LEU A 9 1.48 -1.24 20.18
C LEU A 9 0.04 -0.92 19.76
N PRO A 10 -0.74 -0.27 20.62
CA PRO A 10 -2.04 0.26 20.25
C PRO A 10 -1.93 1.29 19.13
N GLN A 11 -3.01 1.47 18.37
CA GLN A 11 -3.09 2.48 17.33
C GLN A 11 -2.70 3.88 17.87
N GLY A 12 -1.87 4.60 17.15
CA GLY A 12 -1.34 5.92 17.56
C GLY A 12 -0.09 5.88 18.42
N SER A 13 0.23 4.77 19.08
CA SER A 13 1.40 4.66 19.95
C SER A 13 2.73 4.67 19.20
N VAL A 14 2.72 4.46 17.87
CA VAL A 14 3.93 4.52 17.04
C VAL A 14 4.60 5.89 17.12
N PHE A 15 3.83 6.98 17.18
CA PHE A 15 4.39 8.34 17.31
C PHE A 15 5.07 8.56 18.68
N THR A 16 4.51 8.00 19.75
CA THR A 16 5.12 8.04 21.08
C THR A 16 6.39 7.20 21.11
N ALA A 17 6.38 6.03 20.47
CA ALA A 17 7.53 5.16 20.38
C ALA A 17 8.70 5.80 19.61
N LEU A 18 8.41 6.62 18.58
CA LEU A 18 9.41 7.32 17.79
C LEU A 18 10.14 8.44 18.56
N GLY A 19 9.49 9.00 19.58
CA GLY A 19 10.10 9.97 20.50
C GLY A 19 10.91 9.32 21.62
N SER A 20 11.01 7.99 21.66
CA SER A 20 11.77 7.24 22.67
C SER A 20 13.17 6.86 22.18
N ASP A 21 14.07 6.61 23.11
CA ASP A 21 15.42 6.09 22.84
C ASP A 21 15.44 4.56 22.59
N ASN A 22 14.27 3.95 22.39
CA ASN A 22 14.16 2.51 22.16
C ASN A 22 14.67 2.10 20.79
N THR A 23 15.34 0.98 20.71
CA THR A 23 15.70 0.33 19.45
C THR A 23 14.63 -0.68 19.05
N PHE A 24 14.08 -0.53 17.87
CA PHE A 24 13.05 -1.41 17.34
C PHE A 24 13.66 -2.51 16.49
N GLN A 25 13.23 -3.76 16.74
CA GLN A 25 13.62 -4.90 15.91
C GLN A 25 12.50 -5.19 14.90
N ALA A 26 12.49 -4.42 13.82
CA ALA A 26 11.61 -4.66 12.68
C ALA A 26 12.26 -5.60 11.65
N ALA A 27 11.46 -6.11 10.72
CA ALA A 27 11.92 -7.02 9.69
C ALA A 27 13.18 -6.54 8.94
N PRO A 28 13.27 -5.27 8.46
CA PRO A 28 14.47 -4.81 7.76
C PRO A 28 15.73 -4.86 8.63
N ALA A 29 15.64 -4.45 9.90
CA ALA A 29 16.77 -4.51 10.82
C ALA A 29 17.23 -5.94 11.08
N ILE A 30 16.28 -6.88 11.29
CA ILE A 30 16.59 -8.29 11.52
C ILE A 30 17.23 -8.92 10.27
N LEU A 31 16.66 -8.70 9.09
CA LEU A 31 17.18 -9.25 7.83
C LEU A 31 18.58 -8.71 7.51
N GLN A 32 18.81 -7.42 7.73
CA GLN A 32 20.15 -6.85 7.58
C GLN A 32 21.15 -7.49 8.52
N GLN A 33 20.84 -7.56 9.83
CA GLN A 33 21.77 -8.08 10.85
C GLN A 33 22.04 -9.57 10.71
N LYS A 34 21.05 -10.37 10.31
CA LYS A 34 21.15 -11.82 10.27
C LYS A 34 21.55 -12.39 8.92
N ALA A 35 21.24 -11.68 7.83
CA ALA A 35 21.41 -12.21 6.47
C ALA A 35 21.95 -11.19 5.46
N GLY A 36 22.39 -10.00 5.90
CA GLY A 36 23.04 -9.02 5.05
C GLY A 36 22.12 -8.37 4.00
N TYR A 37 20.80 -8.37 4.22
CA TYR A 37 19.86 -7.72 3.31
C TYR A 37 20.08 -6.20 3.27
N SER A 38 20.01 -5.63 2.08
CA SER A 38 19.69 -4.21 1.93
C SER A 38 18.18 -3.98 2.05
N SER A 39 17.75 -2.75 2.33
CA SER A 39 16.33 -2.49 2.50
C SER A 39 15.91 -1.12 1.96
N ALA A 40 14.70 -1.07 1.40
CA ALA A 40 14.12 0.15 0.84
C ALA A 40 12.60 0.20 1.06
N VAL A 41 12.08 1.43 1.21
CA VAL A 41 10.65 1.74 1.13
C VAL A 41 10.41 2.62 -0.08
N PHE A 42 9.32 2.36 -0.80
CA PHE A 42 8.85 3.15 -1.93
C PHE A 42 7.46 3.69 -1.63
N HIS A 43 7.26 5.01 -1.75
CA HIS A 43 5.99 5.64 -1.43
C HIS A 43 5.77 6.90 -2.27
N GLY A 44 4.60 7.00 -2.89
CA GLY A 44 4.25 8.09 -3.79
C GLY A 44 3.90 9.43 -3.14
N ASN A 45 3.97 9.55 -1.80
CA ASN A 45 3.73 10.80 -1.06
C ASN A 45 5.01 11.29 -0.37
N VAL A 46 4.99 12.51 0.15
CA VAL A 46 6.13 13.09 0.88
C VAL A 46 6.46 12.31 2.14
N GLY A 47 7.73 12.16 2.46
CA GLY A 47 8.20 11.35 3.59
C GLY A 47 7.70 11.83 4.94
N SER A 48 7.46 13.13 5.10
CA SER A 48 6.92 13.72 6.34
C SER A 48 5.44 13.38 6.59
N PHE A 49 4.71 12.92 5.57
CA PHE A 49 3.33 12.49 5.73
C PHE A 49 3.27 11.28 6.68
N TRP A 50 2.50 11.39 7.76
CA TRP A 50 2.47 10.40 8.84
C TRP A 50 3.86 10.15 9.47
N ASN A 51 4.79 11.11 9.39
CA ASN A 51 6.15 11.01 9.94
C ASN A 51 6.90 9.74 9.48
N ARG A 52 6.63 9.28 8.25
CA ARG A 52 7.15 8.02 7.72
C ARG A 52 8.66 7.99 7.60
N ASP A 53 9.28 9.12 7.24
CA ASP A 53 10.72 9.29 7.14
C ASP A 53 11.44 8.90 8.47
N ASN A 54 10.94 9.36 9.60
CA ASN A 54 11.48 8.97 10.90
C ASN A 54 11.09 7.55 11.30
N VAL A 55 9.82 7.16 11.03
CA VAL A 55 9.33 5.80 11.36
C VAL A 55 10.20 4.75 10.69
N TYR A 56 10.38 4.83 9.39
CA TYR A 56 11.12 3.78 8.65
C TYR A 56 12.61 3.79 8.96
N LYS A 57 13.19 4.96 9.23
CA LYS A 57 14.56 5.06 9.72
C LYS A 57 14.73 4.32 11.05
N ASN A 58 13.82 4.54 12.01
CA ASN A 58 13.86 3.87 13.31
C ASN A 58 13.58 2.36 13.23
N MET A 59 12.87 1.91 12.20
CA MET A 59 12.66 0.49 11.89
C MET A 59 13.87 -0.18 11.23
N GLY A 60 14.89 0.59 10.87
CA GLY A 60 16.11 0.07 10.26
C GLY A 60 16.08 -0.05 8.74
N TYR A 61 15.15 0.63 8.06
CA TYR A 61 15.23 0.76 6.61
C TYR A 61 16.41 1.66 6.22
N GLN A 62 17.18 1.23 5.24
CA GLN A 62 18.36 1.96 4.77
C GLN A 62 18.03 3.06 3.77
N ASN A 63 17.00 2.84 2.97
CA ASN A 63 16.57 3.76 1.92
C ASN A 63 15.06 4.02 2.02
N PHE A 64 14.67 5.28 1.78
CA PHE A 64 13.28 5.67 1.65
C PHE A 64 13.14 6.55 0.39
N PHE A 65 12.50 6.01 -0.63
CA PHE A 65 12.19 6.68 -1.89
C PHE A 65 10.76 7.23 -1.80
N ASP A 66 10.66 8.47 -1.37
CA ASP A 66 9.39 9.21 -1.25
C ASP A 66 9.08 9.99 -2.54
N ALA A 67 8.01 10.80 -2.53
CA ALA A 67 7.58 11.60 -3.68
C ALA A 67 8.68 12.44 -4.32
N SER A 68 9.72 12.86 -3.58
CA SER A 68 10.81 13.67 -4.10
C SER A 68 11.72 12.94 -5.11
N TYR A 69 11.64 11.61 -5.14
CA TYR A 69 12.38 10.77 -6.09
C TYR A 69 11.62 10.51 -7.40
N PHE A 70 10.35 10.94 -7.49
CA PHE A 70 9.45 10.67 -8.60
C PHE A 70 8.94 11.96 -9.25
N ASN A 71 8.54 11.84 -10.51
CA ASN A 71 7.75 12.91 -11.13
C ASN A 71 6.29 12.78 -10.70
N THR A 72 5.80 13.74 -9.93
CA THR A 72 4.42 13.78 -9.40
C THR A 72 3.57 14.88 -10.01
N THR A 73 4.01 15.49 -11.12
CA THR A 73 3.33 16.65 -11.74
C THR A 73 2.15 16.23 -12.62
N GLY A 74 1.17 17.09 -12.73
CA GLY A 74 -0.02 16.91 -13.58
C GLY A 74 -0.91 15.76 -13.08
N ASP A 75 -1.41 14.98 -14.02
CA ASP A 75 -2.29 13.83 -13.82
C ASP A 75 -1.61 12.56 -13.27
N ARG A 76 -0.31 12.63 -13.01
CA ARG A 76 0.46 11.51 -12.47
C ARG A 76 0.14 11.19 -11.02
N SER A 77 -0.48 12.11 -10.29
CA SER A 77 -0.81 11.98 -8.87
C SER A 77 -2.29 12.16 -8.61
N GLU A 78 -2.79 11.38 -7.68
CA GLU A 78 -4.11 11.55 -7.07
C GLU A 78 -3.97 12.11 -5.65
N GLN A 79 -5.06 12.23 -4.93
CA GLN A 79 -5.19 12.91 -3.63
C GLN A 79 -4.04 12.64 -2.65
N TYR A 80 -3.54 11.40 -2.58
CA TYR A 80 -2.54 10.99 -1.60
C TYR A 80 -1.15 10.73 -2.19
N GLY A 81 -0.95 10.99 -3.47
CA GLY A 81 0.36 10.87 -4.09
C GLY A 81 0.36 10.25 -5.48
N LEU A 82 1.53 9.80 -5.91
CA LEU A 82 1.76 9.21 -7.23
C LEU A 82 0.86 7.97 -7.44
N LYS A 83 0.20 7.89 -8.59
CA LYS A 83 -0.63 6.75 -8.98
C LYS A 83 0.18 5.43 -8.94
N ASP A 84 -0.43 4.34 -8.50
CA ASP A 84 0.25 3.09 -8.19
C ASP A 84 0.98 2.44 -9.37
N LYS A 85 0.42 2.48 -10.59
CA LYS A 85 1.11 2.03 -11.82
C LYS A 85 2.44 2.77 -11.99
N LEU A 86 2.41 4.09 -11.82
CA LEU A 86 3.58 4.95 -11.95
C LEU A 86 4.57 4.76 -10.81
N LEU A 87 4.08 4.53 -9.59
CA LEU A 87 4.94 4.20 -8.45
C LEU A 87 5.74 2.94 -8.72
N PHE A 88 5.11 1.85 -9.15
CA PHE A 88 5.81 0.61 -9.48
C PHE A 88 6.77 0.79 -10.65
N HIS A 89 6.30 1.38 -11.74
CA HIS A 89 7.11 1.61 -12.93
C HIS A 89 8.36 2.45 -12.64
N ASP A 90 8.18 3.61 -12.01
CA ASP A 90 9.29 4.56 -11.78
C ASP A 90 10.24 4.10 -10.66
N SER A 91 9.81 3.15 -9.82
CA SER A 91 10.65 2.55 -8.77
C SER A 91 11.66 1.52 -9.30
N VAL A 92 11.42 0.95 -10.48
CA VAL A 92 12.26 -0.09 -11.07
C VAL A 92 13.73 0.31 -11.11
N LYS A 93 14.03 1.53 -11.55
CA LYS A 93 15.40 2.05 -11.65
C LYS A 93 16.16 2.09 -10.31
N TYR A 94 15.42 2.22 -9.19
CA TYR A 94 16.00 2.18 -7.85
C TYR A 94 16.08 0.75 -7.32
N LEU A 95 15.06 -0.06 -7.63
CA LEU A 95 15.00 -1.47 -7.24
C LEU A 95 16.18 -2.25 -7.82
N GLU A 96 16.52 -1.99 -9.09
CA GLU A 96 17.67 -2.60 -9.78
C GLU A 96 19.03 -2.23 -9.18
N GLN A 97 19.11 -1.12 -8.46
CA GLN A 97 20.34 -0.66 -7.80
C GLN A 97 20.50 -1.19 -6.37
N LEU A 98 19.47 -1.84 -5.80
CA LEU A 98 19.58 -2.39 -4.46
C LEU A 98 20.55 -3.57 -4.44
N GLN A 99 21.43 -3.57 -3.44
CA GLN A 99 22.31 -4.71 -3.21
C GLN A 99 21.47 -5.94 -2.81
N GLN A 100 21.69 -7.04 -3.51
CA GLN A 100 21.03 -8.30 -3.17
C GLN A 100 21.78 -9.06 -2.05
N PRO A 101 21.05 -9.81 -1.19
CA PRO A 101 19.59 -9.87 -1.16
C PRO A 101 18.98 -8.56 -0.62
N PHE A 102 17.76 -8.25 -1.01
CA PHE A 102 17.10 -7.03 -0.54
C PHE A 102 15.68 -7.28 -0.01
N TYR A 103 15.22 -6.37 0.84
CA TYR A 103 13.86 -6.27 1.34
C TYR A 103 13.26 -4.95 0.88
N ALA A 104 12.30 -5.01 -0.03
CA ALA A 104 11.62 -3.83 -0.57
C ALA A 104 10.16 -3.78 -0.11
N LYS A 105 9.71 -2.63 0.40
CA LYS A 105 8.33 -2.36 0.77
C LYS A 105 7.76 -1.28 -0.14
N PHE A 106 6.60 -1.56 -0.74
CA PHE A 106 5.82 -0.58 -1.48
C PHE A 106 4.58 -0.21 -0.69
N ILE A 107 4.27 1.09 -0.64
CA ILE A 107 3.06 1.62 -0.02
C ILE A 107 2.28 2.33 -1.12
N THR A 108 1.21 1.70 -1.55
CA THR A 108 0.30 2.19 -2.58
C THR A 108 -0.68 3.22 -2.01
N VAL A 109 -1.25 4.07 -2.86
CA VAL A 109 -2.13 5.16 -2.42
C VAL A 109 -3.38 5.34 -3.28
N THR A 110 -3.42 4.80 -4.51
CA THR A 110 -4.55 5.04 -5.42
C THR A 110 -5.84 4.41 -4.91
N ASN A 111 -5.76 3.20 -4.32
CA ASN A 111 -6.90 2.53 -3.71
C ASN A 111 -7.13 3.00 -2.27
N HIS A 112 -7.25 4.31 -2.05
CA HIS A 112 -7.51 4.92 -0.74
C HIS A 112 -8.75 5.81 -0.79
N PHE A 113 -9.55 5.81 0.29
CA PHE A 113 -10.75 6.64 0.39
C PHE A 113 -10.45 8.12 0.10
N PRO A 114 -11.25 8.84 -0.67
CA PRO A 114 -12.55 8.49 -1.29
C PRO A 114 -12.45 7.79 -2.65
N PHE A 115 -11.35 7.15 -2.97
CA PHE A 115 -11.10 6.35 -4.18
C PHE A 115 -11.22 7.17 -5.48
N PRO A 116 -10.56 8.32 -5.59
CA PRO A 116 -10.56 9.09 -6.83
C PRO A 116 -9.74 8.34 -7.89
N LEU A 117 -10.25 8.38 -9.11
CA LEU A 117 -9.52 7.88 -10.28
C LEU A 117 -10.00 8.64 -11.50
N ASP A 118 -9.07 9.06 -12.35
CA ASP A 118 -9.38 9.74 -13.59
C ASP A 118 -10.14 8.80 -14.55
N SER A 119 -11.00 9.39 -15.38
CA SER A 119 -11.80 8.60 -16.32
C SER A 119 -10.97 7.83 -17.33
N GLU A 120 -9.78 8.31 -17.65
CA GLU A 120 -8.82 7.64 -18.55
C GLU A 120 -8.16 6.41 -17.93
N ASP A 121 -8.06 6.37 -16.60
CA ASP A 121 -7.54 5.24 -15.83
C ASP A 121 -8.65 4.26 -15.41
N THR A 122 -9.92 4.62 -15.65
CA THR A 122 -11.09 3.80 -15.28
C THR A 122 -11.57 3.01 -16.48
N ASP A 123 -11.04 1.81 -16.67
CA ASP A 123 -11.44 0.88 -17.74
C ASP A 123 -12.31 -0.28 -17.23
N PHE A 124 -12.79 -0.19 -16.00
CA PHE A 124 -13.63 -1.17 -15.33
C PHE A 124 -15.07 -0.65 -15.17
N PRO A 125 -16.10 -1.45 -15.49
CA PRO A 125 -17.49 -1.04 -15.30
C PRO A 125 -17.78 -0.90 -13.80
N LEU A 126 -17.97 0.35 -13.36
CA LEU A 126 -18.25 0.63 -11.95
C LEU A 126 -19.65 0.15 -11.55
N PRO A 127 -19.83 -0.34 -10.33
CA PRO A 127 -21.16 -0.53 -9.74
C PRO A 127 -21.95 0.79 -9.70
N THR A 128 -23.26 0.68 -9.60
CA THR A 128 -24.19 1.81 -9.60
C THR A 128 -25.06 1.84 -8.36
N THR A 129 -24.47 1.64 -7.19
CA THR A 129 -25.15 1.81 -5.90
C THR A 129 -25.31 3.30 -5.59
N ASP A 130 -26.13 3.64 -4.60
CA ASP A 130 -26.28 5.03 -4.11
C ASP A 130 -25.00 5.54 -3.41
N ASP A 131 -24.04 4.67 -3.10
CA ASP A 131 -22.78 5.00 -2.44
C ASP A 131 -21.65 5.17 -3.46
N LYS A 132 -21.26 6.42 -3.67
CA LYS A 132 -20.18 6.75 -4.62
C LYS A 132 -18.82 6.16 -4.20
N ALA A 133 -18.53 6.09 -2.90
CA ALA A 133 -17.26 5.55 -2.42
C ALA A 133 -17.18 4.05 -2.71
N VAL A 134 -18.25 3.31 -2.47
CA VAL A 134 -18.36 1.90 -2.84
C VAL A 134 -18.16 1.69 -4.34
N ASN A 135 -18.85 2.49 -5.16
CA ASN A 135 -18.73 2.37 -6.61
C ASN A 135 -17.28 2.62 -7.09
N ASN A 136 -16.64 3.65 -6.59
CA ASN A 136 -15.27 4.02 -6.97
C ASN A 136 -14.23 3.02 -6.45
N TYR A 137 -14.45 2.41 -5.27
CA TYR A 137 -13.55 1.42 -4.68
C TYR A 137 -13.21 0.29 -5.64
N PHE A 138 -14.19 -0.23 -6.37
CA PHE A 138 -13.97 -1.31 -7.34
C PHE A 138 -13.11 -0.86 -8.53
N GLY A 139 -13.25 0.39 -8.97
CA GLY A 139 -12.41 0.97 -10.02
C GLY A 139 -10.95 1.08 -9.59
N THR A 140 -10.69 1.63 -8.40
CA THR A 140 -9.33 1.78 -7.90
C THR A 140 -8.69 0.44 -7.49
N ALA A 141 -9.49 -0.53 -7.02
CA ALA A 141 -9.01 -1.88 -6.78
C ALA A 141 -8.59 -2.60 -8.08
N HIS A 142 -9.38 -2.44 -9.14
CA HIS A 142 -9.01 -2.95 -10.48
C HIS A 142 -7.74 -2.27 -11.02
N TYR A 143 -7.61 -0.96 -10.86
CA TYR A 143 -6.40 -0.23 -11.23
C TYR A 143 -5.16 -0.75 -10.50
N LEU A 144 -5.27 -1.03 -9.18
CA LEU A 144 -4.19 -1.63 -8.40
C LEU A 144 -3.84 -3.04 -8.90
N ASP A 145 -4.84 -3.86 -9.25
CA ASP A 145 -4.61 -5.20 -9.83
C ASP A 145 -3.81 -5.12 -11.12
N GLN A 146 -4.16 -4.20 -12.02
CA GLN A 146 -3.41 -3.94 -13.24
C GLN A 146 -1.97 -3.45 -12.95
N ALA A 147 -1.80 -2.56 -11.97
CA ALA A 147 -0.49 -2.09 -11.55
C ALA A 147 0.40 -3.26 -11.07
N LEU A 148 -0.18 -4.18 -10.30
CA LEU A 148 0.51 -5.40 -9.85
C LEU A 148 0.81 -6.35 -11.02
N GLN A 149 -0.11 -6.51 -11.97
CA GLN A 149 0.11 -7.33 -13.17
C GLN A 149 1.33 -6.84 -13.96
N GLU A 150 1.41 -5.53 -14.21
CA GLU A 150 2.55 -4.91 -14.91
C GLU A 150 3.85 -5.09 -14.12
N PHE A 151 3.81 -4.87 -12.81
CA PHE A 151 4.98 -5.03 -11.95
C PHE A 151 5.47 -6.48 -11.88
N PHE A 152 4.56 -7.45 -11.79
CA PHE A 152 4.93 -8.87 -11.85
C PHE A 152 5.51 -9.30 -13.20
N ALA A 153 4.99 -8.73 -14.29
CA ALA A 153 5.59 -8.97 -15.60
C ALA A 153 7.04 -8.48 -15.66
N TYR A 154 7.32 -7.30 -15.10
CA TYR A 154 8.68 -6.78 -14.93
C TYR A 154 9.54 -7.71 -14.06
N LEU A 155 9.07 -8.12 -12.87
CA LEU A 155 9.82 -8.99 -11.98
C LEU A 155 10.19 -10.34 -12.65
N LYS A 156 9.29 -10.88 -13.45
CA LYS A 156 9.55 -12.11 -14.24
C LYS A 156 10.59 -11.86 -15.32
N ALA A 157 10.45 -10.77 -16.07
CA ALA A 157 11.39 -10.43 -17.15
C ALA A 157 12.79 -10.14 -16.64
N SER A 158 12.94 -9.54 -15.46
CA SER A 158 14.21 -9.25 -14.81
C SER A 158 14.83 -10.43 -14.05
N GLY A 159 14.11 -11.55 -13.92
CA GLY A 159 14.56 -12.73 -13.15
C GLY A 159 14.45 -12.57 -11.62
N LEU A 160 13.88 -11.48 -11.15
CA LEU A 160 13.69 -11.26 -9.71
C LEU A 160 12.57 -12.14 -9.13
N TYR A 161 11.55 -12.46 -9.95
CA TYR A 161 10.37 -13.18 -9.49
C TYR A 161 10.69 -14.56 -8.89
N ASP A 162 11.50 -15.35 -9.58
CA ASP A 162 11.74 -16.76 -9.22
C ASP A 162 12.53 -16.92 -7.89
N ASN A 163 13.18 -15.86 -7.44
CA ASN A 163 13.96 -15.83 -6.20
C ASN A 163 13.43 -14.80 -5.19
N SER A 164 12.14 -14.50 -5.26
CA SER A 164 11.48 -13.53 -4.37
C SER A 164 10.34 -14.15 -3.60
N MET A 165 10.20 -13.76 -2.35
CA MET A 165 8.96 -13.92 -1.57
C MET A 165 8.18 -12.61 -1.69
N ILE A 166 6.97 -12.67 -2.25
CA ILE A 166 6.09 -11.52 -2.39
C ILE A 166 4.94 -11.64 -1.40
N VAL A 167 4.73 -10.60 -0.60
CA VAL A 167 3.67 -10.54 0.41
C VAL A 167 2.77 -9.35 0.09
N LEU A 168 1.48 -9.61 -0.14
CA LEU A 168 0.45 -8.61 -0.34
C LEU A 168 -0.47 -8.59 0.88
N TYR A 169 -0.77 -7.40 1.39
CA TYR A 169 -1.68 -7.25 2.54
C TYR A 169 -2.32 -5.86 2.53
N GLY A 170 -3.54 -5.77 3.08
CA GLY A 170 -4.14 -4.49 3.42
C GLY A 170 -3.58 -3.96 4.74
N ASP A 171 -3.31 -2.68 4.84
CA ASP A 171 -2.81 -2.05 6.05
C ASP A 171 -3.95 -1.57 6.98
N HIS A 172 -5.15 -1.37 6.43
CA HIS A 172 -6.41 -1.08 7.13
C HIS A 172 -7.61 -1.41 6.22
N TYR A 173 -8.81 -1.25 6.73
CA TYR A 173 -10.05 -1.41 5.95
C TYR A 173 -10.13 -0.37 4.83
N GLY A 174 -10.54 -0.81 3.64
CA GLY A 174 -10.81 0.07 2.50
C GLY A 174 -12.15 0.79 2.66
N LEU A 175 -13.21 0.01 2.88
CA LEU A 175 -14.56 0.50 3.11
C LEU A 175 -14.91 0.42 4.60
N SER A 176 -15.75 1.33 5.07
CA SER A 176 -16.16 1.40 6.47
C SER A 176 -17.49 0.67 6.72
N ASN A 177 -17.83 0.45 7.98
CA ASN A 177 -19.12 -0.14 8.33
C ASN A 177 -20.34 0.68 7.83
N SER A 178 -20.18 1.98 7.56
CA SER A 178 -21.24 2.81 6.97
C SER A 178 -21.58 2.41 5.54
N ASP A 179 -20.67 1.75 4.85
CA ASP A 179 -20.79 1.38 3.43
C ASP A 179 -21.42 -0.02 3.25
N ASN A 180 -21.68 -0.73 4.38
CA ASN A 180 -22.16 -2.11 4.38
C ASN A 180 -23.49 -2.33 3.64
N LEU A 181 -24.40 -1.34 3.66
CA LEU A 181 -25.67 -1.47 2.96
C LEU A 181 -25.48 -1.55 1.44
N SER A 182 -24.64 -0.70 0.90
CA SER A 182 -24.32 -0.68 -0.55
C SER A 182 -23.51 -1.91 -0.96
N LEU A 183 -22.61 -2.40 -0.10
CA LEU A 183 -21.91 -3.67 -0.33
C LEU A 183 -22.88 -4.87 -0.30
N ALA A 184 -23.82 -4.91 0.66
CA ALA A 184 -24.83 -5.94 0.74
C ALA A 184 -25.67 -6.00 -0.54
N GLU A 185 -26.12 -4.84 -1.03
CA GLU A 185 -26.87 -4.73 -2.29
C GLU A 185 -26.11 -5.36 -3.46
N LEU A 186 -24.84 -5.01 -3.63
CA LEU A 186 -24.00 -5.57 -4.72
C LEU A 186 -23.84 -7.10 -4.63
N LEU A 187 -23.87 -7.64 -3.42
CA LEU A 187 -23.75 -9.08 -3.17
C LEU A 187 -25.10 -9.81 -3.13
N GLY A 188 -26.19 -9.11 -3.44
CA GLY A 188 -27.54 -9.66 -3.38
C GLY A 188 -28.00 -10.02 -1.97
N LYS A 189 -27.43 -9.36 -0.95
CA LYS A 189 -27.81 -9.51 0.46
C LYS A 189 -28.65 -8.31 0.92
N SER A 190 -29.48 -8.53 1.92
CA SER A 190 -30.18 -7.44 2.62
C SER A 190 -29.41 -7.02 3.89
N SER A 191 -29.74 -5.85 4.43
CA SER A 191 -29.21 -5.42 5.74
C SER A 191 -29.44 -6.45 6.85
N ASP A 192 -30.55 -7.18 6.80
CA ASP A 192 -30.91 -8.19 7.80
C ASP A 192 -30.09 -9.48 7.68
N THR A 193 -29.49 -9.73 6.51
CA THR A 193 -28.65 -10.91 6.26
C THR A 193 -27.16 -10.60 6.32
N TRP A 194 -26.77 -9.32 6.40
CA TRP A 194 -25.38 -8.91 6.61
C TRP A 194 -24.97 -9.14 8.05
N ASN A 195 -23.82 -9.71 8.28
CA ASN A 195 -23.35 -10.09 9.61
C ASN A 195 -21.83 -9.93 9.76
N ASP A 196 -21.31 -10.25 10.96
CA ASP A 196 -19.88 -10.08 11.28
C ASP A 196 -18.96 -10.92 10.39
N TYR A 197 -19.45 -12.05 9.86
CA TYR A 197 -18.66 -12.84 8.92
C TYR A 197 -18.48 -12.11 7.58
N ASP A 198 -19.52 -11.44 7.10
CA ASP A 198 -19.45 -10.62 5.88
C ASP A 198 -18.45 -9.47 6.08
N ASN A 199 -18.50 -8.79 7.23
CA ASN A 199 -17.51 -7.77 7.58
C ASN A 199 -16.08 -8.33 7.55
N ALA A 200 -15.86 -9.49 8.16
CA ALA A 200 -14.53 -10.11 8.22
C ALA A 200 -14.01 -10.58 6.86
N GLN A 201 -14.88 -10.79 5.88
CA GLN A 201 -14.49 -11.23 4.53
C GLN A 201 -14.23 -10.06 3.58
N LEU A 202 -14.87 -8.90 3.80
CA LEU A 202 -14.94 -7.82 2.82
C LEU A 202 -14.32 -6.50 3.32
N GLN A 203 -13.97 -6.43 4.56
CA GLN A 203 -13.28 -5.34 5.22
C GLN A 203 -11.98 -5.84 5.86
#